data_c8341a65d2c17b4b129c700607e1f145
#
_entry.id   c8341a65d2c17b4b129c700607e1f145
#
_cell.length_a   1.000
_cell.length_b   1.000
_cell.length_c   1.000
_cell.angle_alpha   90.00
_cell.angle_beta   90.00
_cell.angle_gamma   90.00
#
_symmetry.space_group_name_H-M   'P 1'
#
loop_
_entity.id
_entity.type
_entity.pdbx_description
1 polymer ?
#
loop_
_entity_poly.entity_id
_entity_poly.type
_entity_poly.pdbx_seq_one_letter_code
_entity_poly.pdbx_strand_id
1 'polypeptide(L)'
;MIDLHVHTIYSDGEHTPLEVLDICSGRGISTVAITDHNSMEGSRQAIANNPYEHIKVISGIELSALYDVKGANLHILGYGIDLYNKELNEVTNAVMEDNVTRLKSIVELLKQHYNFSFKDADLERIYNSIGNIGRPDIAKLCVDYGYTTSVEETFAKYLNPIDDKIAKRKVEFTDKSAIEYILGAGGIPCLAHPIELLLGMDDLKEYILTLMSYGLGAIEVFQSKHSESYATALLEIANEFGLLVSAGSDYHGPIVTPDIEMGYGKNHNLCIDSATILSRF
;
A
#
# COMPACT_ATOMS: atom_id res chain seq x y z
N MET A 1 21.81 3.49 -2.29
CA MET A 1 20.43 3.78 -2.73
C MET A 1 19.45 3.56 -1.59
N ILE A 2 18.23 4.13 -1.71
CA ILE A 2 17.12 3.93 -0.77
C ILE A 2 15.88 3.43 -1.50
N ASP A 3 14.99 2.74 -0.79
CA ASP A 3 13.64 2.44 -1.24
C ASP A 3 12.71 2.42 -0.02
N LEU A 4 11.85 3.43 0.08
CA LEU A 4 11.01 3.62 1.27
C LEU A 4 9.54 3.22 1.04
N HIS A 5 9.24 2.51 -0.06
CA HIS A 5 7.90 2.05 -0.38
C HIS A 5 7.96 0.67 -1.04
N VAL A 6 7.85 -0.37 -0.21
CA VAL A 6 7.98 -1.77 -0.63
C VAL A 6 6.93 -2.63 0.07
N HIS A 7 6.30 -3.52 -0.69
CA HIS A 7 5.28 -4.45 -0.20
C HIS A 7 5.81 -5.88 -0.09
N THR A 8 5.27 -6.62 0.85
CA THR A 8 5.62 -8.02 1.11
C THR A 8 4.37 -8.92 1.11
N ILE A 9 4.56 -10.20 1.37
CA ILE A 9 3.47 -11.17 1.54
C ILE A 9 2.51 -10.81 2.69
N TYR A 10 2.85 -9.82 3.51
CA TYR A 10 1.98 -9.30 4.58
C TYR A 10 0.96 -8.26 4.09
N SER A 11 0.97 -7.96 2.79
CA SER A 11 -0.10 -7.29 2.05
C SER A 11 -0.34 -7.98 0.70
N ASP A 12 0.08 -7.40 -0.38
CA ASP A 12 -0.12 -7.85 -1.76
C ASP A 12 1.20 -7.97 -2.54
N GLY A 13 2.33 -7.93 -1.86
CA GLY A 13 3.63 -8.24 -2.42
C GLY A 13 3.89 -9.75 -2.49
N GLU A 14 4.90 -10.15 -3.25
CA GLU A 14 5.24 -11.54 -3.52
C GLU A 14 6.36 -12.09 -2.64
N HIS A 15 7.19 -11.21 -2.10
CA HIS A 15 8.38 -11.58 -1.34
C HIS A 15 8.14 -11.52 0.17
N THR A 16 8.77 -12.43 0.89
CA THR A 16 8.89 -12.31 2.35
C THR A 16 9.77 -11.11 2.72
N PRO A 17 9.66 -10.56 3.92
CA PRO A 17 10.54 -9.49 4.38
C PRO A 17 12.04 -9.81 4.26
N LEU A 18 12.43 -11.06 4.48
CA LEU A 18 13.84 -11.49 4.34
C LEU A 18 14.28 -11.51 2.88
N GLU A 19 13.46 -11.99 1.96
CA GLU A 19 13.75 -11.93 0.52
C GLU A 19 13.84 -10.48 0.03
N VAL A 20 13.03 -9.55 0.57
CA VAL A 20 13.18 -8.12 0.31
C VAL A 20 14.54 -7.62 0.77
N LEU A 21 15.01 -8.02 1.96
CA LEU A 21 16.34 -7.65 2.44
C LEU A 21 17.48 -8.28 1.61
N ASP A 22 17.30 -9.50 1.13
CA ASP A 22 18.25 -10.15 0.20
C ASP A 22 18.35 -9.36 -1.12
N ILE A 23 17.21 -8.90 -1.65
CA ILE A 23 17.17 -8.03 -2.84
C ILE A 23 17.87 -6.69 -2.55
N CYS A 24 17.60 -6.07 -1.38
CA CYS A 24 18.28 -4.83 -0.96
C CYS A 24 19.80 -5.02 -0.95
N SER A 25 20.30 -6.09 -0.34
CA SER A 25 21.72 -6.40 -0.28
C SER A 25 22.33 -6.60 -1.66
N GLY A 26 21.65 -7.35 -2.54
CA GLY A 26 22.11 -7.62 -3.90
C GLY A 26 22.12 -6.38 -4.81
N ARG A 27 21.27 -5.37 -4.52
CA ARG A 27 21.13 -4.14 -5.32
C ARG A 27 21.82 -2.93 -4.70
N GLY A 28 22.45 -3.06 -3.53
CA GLY A 28 23.12 -1.94 -2.84
C GLY A 28 22.14 -0.92 -2.26
N ILE A 29 20.94 -1.34 -1.90
CA ILE A 29 19.96 -0.52 -1.17
C ILE A 29 20.37 -0.54 0.30
N SER A 30 20.73 0.62 0.83
CA SER A 30 21.24 0.78 2.20
C SER A 30 20.16 1.19 3.20
N THR A 31 19.01 1.65 2.73
CA THR A 31 17.87 1.99 3.59
C THR A 31 16.57 1.60 2.89
N VAL A 32 15.74 0.87 3.61
CA VAL A 32 14.43 0.38 3.12
C VAL A 32 13.36 0.61 4.16
N ALA A 33 12.13 0.89 3.71
CA ALA A 33 10.94 0.78 4.54
C ALA A 33 9.99 -0.24 3.92
N ILE A 34 9.55 -1.22 4.71
CA ILE A 34 8.44 -2.10 4.34
C ILE A 34 7.17 -1.43 4.80
N THR A 35 6.27 -1.21 3.85
CA THR A 35 5.07 -0.38 4.00
C THR A 35 3.82 -1.14 3.55
N ASP A 36 3.66 -2.36 4.01
CA ASP A 36 2.53 -3.21 3.69
C ASP A 36 1.18 -2.52 3.94
N HIS A 37 0.20 -2.74 3.06
CA HIS A 37 -1.14 -2.20 3.19
C HIS A 37 -1.82 -2.66 4.48
N ASN A 38 -2.15 -1.71 5.34
CA ASN A 38 -2.86 -1.91 6.61
C ASN A 38 -2.23 -2.98 7.51
N SER A 39 -0.94 -3.26 7.35
CA SER A 39 -0.21 -4.27 8.11
C SER A 39 1.18 -3.78 8.53
N MET A 40 1.53 -4.03 9.79
CA MET A 40 2.88 -3.72 10.30
C MET A 40 3.76 -4.98 10.42
N GLU A 41 3.22 -6.14 10.08
CA GLU A 41 3.92 -7.41 10.36
C GLU A 41 5.15 -7.59 9.49
N GLY A 42 5.09 -7.22 8.20
CA GLY A 42 6.26 -7.25 7.30
C GLY A 42 7.41 -6.39 7.85
N SER A 43 7.09 -5.19 8.31
CA SER A 43 8.06 -4.29 8.93
C SER A 43 8.66 -4.86 10.23
N ARG A 44 7.83 -5.49 11.09
CA ARG A 44 8.31 -6.19 12.30
C ARG A 44 9.28 -7.29 11.98
N GLN A 45 8.92 -8.15 11.02
CA GLN A 45 9.75 -9.30 10.62
C GLN A 45 11.08 -8.85 10.02
N ALA A 46 11.06 -7.81 9.17
CA ALA A 46 12.28 -7.27 8.60
C ALA A 46 13.23 -6.70 9.68
N ILE A 47 12.71 -5.91 10.60
CA ILE A 47 13.52 -5.30 11.66
C ILE A 47 14.08 -6.36 12.62
N ALA A 48 13.23 -7.31 13.04
CA ALA A 48 13.63 -8.33 14.02
C ALA A 48 14.64 -9.35 13.47
N ASN A 49 14.60 -9.62 12.16
CA ASN A 49 15.37 -10.71 11.54
C ASN A 49 16.36 -10.20 10.46
N ASN A 50 16.67 -8.90 10.41
CA ASN A 50 17.61 -8.35 9.43
C ASN A 50 19.01 -8.97 9.58
N PRO A 51 19.51 -9.74 8.59
CA PRO A 51 20.83 -10.33 8.65
C PRO A 51 21.94 -9.39 8.17
N TYR A 52 21.60 -8.19 7.68
CA TYR A 52 22.50 -7.26 7.00
C TYR A 52 22.72 -5.99 7.84
N GLU A 53 23.84 -5.89 8.54
CA GLU A 53 24.20 -4.71 9.36
C GLU A 53 24.29 -3.41 8.54
N HIS A 54 24.55 -3.49 7.23
CA HIS A 54 24.65 -2.34 6.34
C HIS A 54 23.31 -1.86 5.78
N ILE A 55 22.21 -2.57 6.05
CA ILE A 55 20.87 -2.20 5.63
C ILE A 55 20.10 -1.66 6.83
N LYS A 56 19.72 -0.39 6.76
CA LYS A 56 18.82 0.22 7.73
C LYS A 56 17.38 -0.03 7.34
N VAL A 57 16.60 -0.66 8.21
CA VAL A 57 15.16 -0.82 8.04
C VAL A 57 14.43 0.23 8.86
N ILE A 58 13.62 1.06 8.19
CA ILE A 58 12.73 2.02 8.85
C ILE A 58 11.38 1.36 9.04
N SER A 59 10.80 1.49 10.23
CA SER A 59 9.45 0.98 10.48
C SER A 59 8.43 1.72 9.60
N GLY A 60 7.56 0.98 8.91
CA GLY A 60 6.63 1.55 7.95
C GLY A 60 5.29 0.82 7.91
N ILE A 61 4.31 1.51 7.35
CA ILE A 61 2.98 1.02 6.99
C ILE A 61 2.42 1.87 5.86
N GLU A 62 1.54 1.33 5.03
CA GLU A 62 0.70 2.10 4.12
C GLU A 62 -0.77 1.94 4.48
N LEU A 63 -1.44 3.01 4.88
CA LEU A 63 -2.86 3.01 5.18
C LEU A 63 -3.68 3.38 3.94
N SER A 64 -4.57 2.47 3.53
CA SER A 64 -5.52 2.71 2.44
C SER A 64 -6.71 3.51 2.97
N ALA A 65 -6.87 4.75 2.52
CA ALA A 65 -7.93 5.64 2.95
C ALA A 65 -9.03 5.76 1.90
N LEU A 66 -10.23 6.11 2.36
CA LEU A 66 -11.37 6.41 1.48
C LEU A 66 -11.08 7.63 0.61
N TYR A 67 -11.35 7.48 -0.69
CA TYR A 67 -11.32 8.57 -1.63
C TYR A 67 -12.44 8.39 -2.65
N ASP A 68 -13.41 9.30 -2.65
CA ASP A 68 -14.65 9.17 -3.45
C ASP A 68 -14.46 9.67 -4.89
N VAL A 69 -13.35 9.26 -5.52
CA VAL A 69 -13.08 9.51 -6.94
C VAL A 69 -12.88 8.18 -7.64
N LYS A 70 -13.72 7.88 -8.61
CA LYS A 70 -13.69 6.59 -9.32
C LYS A 70 -12.34 6.37 -10.03
N GLY A 71 -11.67 5.30 -9.66
CA GLY A 71 -10.39 4.89 -10.25
C GLY A 71 -9.18 5.58 -9.63
N ALA A 72 -9.38 6.43 -8.61
CA ALA A 72 -8.31 7.02 -7.83
C ALA A 72 -8.08 6.22 -6.53
N ASN A 73 -6.86 6.31 -6.00
CA ASN A 73 -6.48 5.71 -4.72
C ASN A 73 -5.85 6.76 -3.83
N LEU A 74 -6.23 6.77 -2.57
CA LEU A 74 -5.61 7.58 -1.53
C LEU A 74 -4.92 6.68 -0.53
N HIS A 75 -3.60 6.77 -0.48
CA HIS A 75 -2.81 6.05 0.50
C HIS A 75 -1.93 7.02 1.31
N ILE A 76 -1.79 6.72 2.60
CA ILE A 76 -0.92 7.48 3.51
C ILE A 76 0.13 6.52 4.07
N LEU A 77 1.40 6.75 3.71
CA LEU A 77 2.53 6.06 4.29
C LEU A 77 2.79 6.59 5.70
N GLY A 78 3.12 5.70 6.62
CA GLY A 78 3.58 6.04 7.96
C GLY A 78 5.02 5.57 8.14
N TYR A 79 5.94 6.49 8.41
CA TYR A 79 7.34 6.16 8.65
C TYR A 79 7.75 6.38 10.09
N GLY A 80 8.61 5.52 10.63
CA GLY A 80 9.11 5.62 12.00
C GLY A 80 8.05 5.36 13.06
N ILE A 81 7.01 4.60 12.72
CA ILE A 81 5.92 4.25 13.63
C ILE A 81 6.39 3.29 14.72
N ASP A 82 5.80 3.40 15.89
CA ASP A 82 5.84 2.34 16.89
C ASP A 82 5.00 1.15 16.43
N LEU A 83 5.67 0.10 15.97
CA LEU A 83 5.05 -1.13 15.47
C LEU A 83 4.18 -1.85 16.50
N TYR A 84 4.33 -1.54 17.77
CA TYR A 84 3.56 -2.11 18.87
C TYR A 84 2.50 -1.13 19.42
N ASN A 85 2.29 0.04 18.77
CA ASN A 85 1.25 0.97 19.14
C ASN A 85 -0.11 0.25 19.16
N LYS A 86 -0.77 0.31 20.32
CA LYS A 86 -1.99 -0.47 20.56
C LYS A 86 -3.13 -0.05 19.64
N GLU A 87 -3.38 1.25 19.53
CA GLU A 87 -4.53 1.77 18.76
C GLU A 87 -4.38 1.48 17.27
N LEU A 88 -3.17 1.68 16.72
CA LEU A 88 -2.91 1.37 15.32
C LEU A 88 -3.05 -0.13 15.04
N ASN A 89 -2.57 -1.00 15.93
CA ASN A 89 -2.74 -2.46 15.80
C ASN A 89 -4.22 -2.87 15.88
N GLU A 90 -4.99 -2.30 16.80
CA GLU A 90 -6.42 -2.62 16.95
C GLU A 90 -7.22 -2.22 15.70
N VAL A 91 -6.99 -1.04 15.15
CA VAL A 91 -7.72 -0.58 13.96
C VAL A 91 -7.31 -1.33 12.70
N THR A 92 -6.03 -1.63 12.49
CA THR A 92 -5.58 -2.41 11.33
C THR A 92 -6.12 -3.85 11.39
N ASN A 93 -6.13 -4.49 12.56
CA ASN A 93 -6.76 -5.80 12.73
C ASN A 93 -8.27 -5.75 12.43
N ALA A 94 -8.97 -4.71 12.89
CA ALA A 94 -10.39 -4.55 12.61
C ALA A 94 -10.68 -4.35 11.11
N VAL A 95 -9.81 -3.64 10.37
CA VAL A 95 -9.89 -3.53 8.89
C VAL A 95 -9.71 -4.89 8.24
N MET A 96 -8.76 -5.70 8.70
CA MET A 96 -8.53 -7.05 8.16
C MET A 96 -9.73 -7.98 8.41
N GLU A 97 -10.30 -7.97 9.61
CA GLU A 97 -11.50 -8.75 9.93
C GLU A 97 -12.70 -8.33 9.09
N ASP A 98 -12.85 -7.03 8.86
CA ASP A 98 -13.92 -6.51 7.99
C ASP A 98 -13.72 -6.93 6.54
N ASN A 99 -12.48 -6.92 6.02
CA ASN A 99 -12.16 -7.44 4.68
C ASN A 99 -12.57 -8.91 4.54
N VAL A 100 -12.24 -9.77 5.52
CA VAL A 100 -12.68 -11.18 5.53
C VAL A 100 -14.21 -11.27 5.46
N THR A 101 -14.92 -10.47 6.27
CA THR A 101 -16.39 -10.46 6.31
C THR A 101 -16.97 -10.04 4.94
N ARG A 102 -16.38 -9.04 4.30
CA ARG A 102 -16.79 -8.59 2.97
C ARG A 102 -16.52 -9.64 1.90
N LEU A 103 -15.37 -10.31 1.92
CA LEU A 103 -15.08 -11.39 0.97
C LEU A 103 -16.05 -12.55 1.10
N LYS A 104 -16.42 -12.94 2.32
CA LYS A 104 -17.46 -13.95 2.55
C LYS A 104 -18.81 -13.53 1.94
N SER A 105 -19.17 -12.25 2.08
CA SER A 105 -20.37 -11.69 1.44
C SER A 105 -20.31 -11.75 -0.10
N ILE A 106 -19.14 -11.42 -0.69
CA ILE A 106 -18.92 -11.52 -2.14
C ILE A 106 -19.08 -12.95 -2.63
N VAL A 107 -18.45 -13.91 -1.97
CA VAL A 107 -18.55 -15.35 -2.33
C VAL A 107 -20.02 -15.81 -2.30
N GLU A 108 -20.77 -15.42 -1.27
CA GLU A 108 -22.19 -15.76 -1.18
C GLU A 108 -23.02 -15.11 -2.31
N LEU A 109 -22.75 -13.84 -2.66
CA LEU A 109 -23.41 -13.17 -3.79
C LEU A 109 -23.07 -13.83 -5.13
N LEU A 110 -21.82 -14.23 -5.35
CA LEU A 110 -21.42 -14.96 -6.56
C LEU A 110 -22.13 -16.31 -6.67
N LYS A 111 -22.27 -17.02 -5.55
CA LYS A 111 -23.04 -18.27 -5.50
C LYS A 111 -24.52 -18.04 -5.81
N GLN A 112 -25.15 -17.05 -5.20
CA GLN A 112 -26.59 -16.79 -5.36
C GLN A 112 -26.95 -16.27 -6.75
N HIS A 113 -26.15 -15.37 -7.33
CA HIS A 113 -26.47 -14.71 -8.59
C HIS A 113 -25.93 -15.41 -9.84
N TYR A 114 -24.80 -16.13 -9.69
CA TYR A 114 -24.06 -16.70 -10.83
C TYR A 114 -23.81 -18.20 -10.68
N ASN A 115 -24.27 -18.80 -9.58
CA ASN A 115 -24.10 -20.23 -9.29
C ASN A 115 -22.60 -20.66 -9.25
N PHE A 116 -21.71 -19.75 -8.82
CA PHE A 116 -20.30 -20.08 -8.59
C PHE A 116 -20.16 -20.93 -7.34
N SER A 117 -19.23 -21.88 -7.37
CA SER A 117 -18.94 -22.75 -6.23
C SER A 117 -17.44 -22.92 -6.10
N PHE A 118 -16.94 -22.70 -4.90
CA PHE A 118 -15.54 -22.84 -4.55
C PHE A 118 -15.39 -23.90 -3.45
N LYS A 119 -14.24 -24.56 -3.38
CA LYS A 119 -13.93 -25.49 -2.29
C LYS A 119 -13.66 -24.69 -1.00
N ASP A 120 -14.16 -25.17 0.11
CA ASP A 120 -13.94 -24.54 1.42
C ASP A 120 -12.46 -24.34 1.73
N ALA A 121 -11.61 -25.32 1.38
CA ALA A 121 -10.17 -25.23 1.61
C ALA A 121 -9.49 -24.06 0.85
N ASP A 122 -9.97 -23.73 -0.36
CA ASP A 122 -9.43 -22.61 -1.13
C ASP A 122 -9.91 -21.27 -0.56
N LEU A 123 -11.16 -21.22 -0.10
CA LEU A 123 -11.70 -20.03 0.59
C LEU A 123 -11.02 -19.80 1.95
N GLU A 124 -10.83 -20.86 2.73
CA GLU A 124 -10.12 -20.79 4.02
C GLU A 124 -8.69 -20.31 3.84
N ARG A 125 -7.99 -20.75 2.78
CA ARG A 125 -6.64 -20.27 2.46
C ARG A 125 -6.62 -18.75 2.24
N ILE A 126 -7.63 -18.20 1.54
CA ILE A 126 -7.76 -16.75 1.34
C ILE A 126 -8.11 -16.06 2.66
N TYR A 127 -9.14 -16.52 3.38
CA TYR A 127 -9.62 -15.88 4.60
C TYR A 127 -8.62 -15.89 5.75
N ASN A 128 -7.70 -16.86 5.76
CA ASN A 128 -6.62 -17.00 6.74
C ASN A 128 -5.27 -16.54 6.20
N SER A 129 -5.25 -15.85 5.06
CA SER A 129 -4.03 -15.27 4.53
C SER A 129 -3.42 -14.27 5.53
N ILE A 130 -2.11 -14.24 5.60
CA ILE A 130 -1.37 -13.29 6.42
C ILE A 130 -1.31 -11.88 5.79
N GLY A 131 -1.63 -11.76 4.50
CA GLY A 131 -1.63 -10.50 3.77
C GLY A 131 -2.98 -9.78 3.79
N ASN A 132 -2.97 -8.55 3.30
CA ASN A 132 -4.21 -7.78 3.09
C ASN A 132 -5.00 -8.41 1.95
N ILE A 133 -6.18 -8.94 2.27
CA ILE A 133 -7.05 -9.64 1.31
C ILE A 133 -8.14 -8.72 0.78
N GLY A 134 -8.53 -8.96 -0.48
CA GLY A 134 -9.50 -8.11 -1.15
C GLY A 134 -10.21 -8.77 -2.32
N ARG A 135 -10.98 -7.98 -3.05
CA ARG A 135 -11.68 -8.42 -4.27
C ARG A 135 -10.78 -9.09 -5.33
N PRO A 136 -9.49 -8.66 -5.50
CA PRO A 136 -8.59 -9.33 -6.43
C PRO A 136 -8.36 -10.81 -6.14
N ASP A 137 -8.34 -11.21 -4.86
CA ASP A 137 -8.13 -12.62 -4.46
C ASP A 137 -9.30 -13.50 -4.92
N ILE A 138 -10.51 -12.99 -4.78
CA ILE A 138 -11.71 -13.68 -5.31
C ILE A 138 -11.70 -13.67 -6.84
N ALA A 139 -11.22 -12.61 -7.48
CA ALA A 139 -11.11 -12.56 -8.93
C ALA A 139 -10.10 -13.59 -9.46
N LYS A 140 -8.93 -13.71 -8.83
CA LYS A 140 -7.95 -14.77 -9.14
C LYS A 140 -8.56 -16.15 -8.96
N LEU A 141 -9.28 -16.39 -7.85
CA LEU A 141 -9.95 -17.66 -7.60
C LEU A 141 -10.99 -17.99 -8.69
N CYS A 142 -11.72 -17.01 -9.21
CA CYS A 142 -12.65 -17.21 -10.32
C CYS A 142 -11.92 -17.65 -11.61
N VAL A 143 -10.75 -17.10 -11.88
CA VAL A 143 -9.89 -17.52 -13.01
C VAL A 143 -9.39 -18.95 -12.81
N ASP A 144 -8.90 -19.28 -11.61
CA ASP A 144 -8.39 -20.63 -11.27
C ASP A 144 -9.46 -21.71 -11.42
N TYR A 145 -10.72 -21.36 -11.16
CA TYR A 145 -11.87 -22.25 -11.33
C TYR A 145 -12.45 -22.27 -12.75
N GLY A 146 -11.88 -21.46 -13.66
CA GLY A 146 -12.31 -21.39 -15.06
C GLY A 146 -13.67 -20.70 -15.28
N TYR A 147 -14.15 -19.92 -14.30
CA TYR A 147 -15.35 -19.09 -14.47
C TYR A 147 -15.11 -17.89 -15.36
N THR A 148 -13.85 -17.43 -15.44
CA THR A 148 -13.39 -16.32 -16.26
C THR A 148 -12.00 -16.61 -16.82
N THR A 149 -11.58 -15.84 -17.83
CA THR A 149 -10.26 -15.98 -18.46
C THR A 149 -9.23 -14.97 -17.92
N SER A 150 -9.70 -13.92 -17.23
CA SER A 150 -8.82 -12.93 -16.59
C SER A 150 -9.48 -12.28 -15.38
N VAL A 151 -8.65 -11.64 -14.56
CA VAL A 151 -9.08 -10.85 -13.40
C VAL A 151 -9.97 -9.68 -13.84
N GLU A 152 -9.60 -8.98 -14.91
CA GLU A 152 -10.37 -7.86 -15.47
C GLU A 152 -11.76 -8.30 -15.91
N GLU A 153 -11.85 -9.47 -16.55
CA GLU A 153 -13.14 -10.06 -16.92
C GLU A 153 -14.01 -10.35 -15.71
N THR A 154 -13.40 -10.85 -14.62
CA THR A 154 -14.10 -11.12 -13.36
C THR A 154 -14.67 -9.84 -12.77
N PHE A 155 -13.86 -8.78 -12.71
CA PHE A 155 -14.33 -7.49 -12.23
C PHE A 155 -15.49 -6.96 -13.08
N ALA A 156 -15.30 -6.91 -14.40
CA ALA A 156 -16.29 -6.32 -15.30
C ALA A 156 -17.64 -7.05 -15.30
N LYS A 157 -17.62 -8.39 -15.32
CA LYS A 157 -18.83 -9.19 -15.48
C LYS A 157 -19.52 -9.60 -14.18
N TYR A 158 -18.77 -9.73 -13.08
CA TYR A 158 -19.27 -10.36 -11.86
C TYR A 158 -19.13 -9.52 -10.60
N LEU A 159 -17.96 -8.92 -10.34
CA LEU A 159 -17.73 -8.20 -9.09
C LEU A 159 -18.31 -6.78 -9.10
N ASN A 160 -18.13 -6.03 -10.19
CA ASN A 160 -18.70 -4.67 -10.29
C ASN A 160 -20.23 -4.67 -10.31
N PRO A 161 -20.93 -5.62 -11.00
CA PRO A 161 -22.39 -5.69 -10.98
C PRO A 161 -23.03 -6.01 -9.62
N ILE A 162 -22.25 -6.51 -8.67
CA ILE A 162 -22.74 -6.81 -7.30
C ILE A 162 -22.19 -5.85 -6.24
N ASP A 163 -21.42 -4.85 -6.63
CA ASP A 163 -20.70 -3.98 -5.69
C ASP A 163 -21.63 -3.25 -4.72
N ASP A 164 -22.78 -2.78 -5.20
CA ASP A 164 -23.83 -2.13 -4.42
C ASP A 164 -24.54 -3.07 -3.40
N LYS A 165 -24.38 -4.38 -3.58
CA LYS A 165 -24.97 -5.43 -2.72
C LYS A 165 -23.99 -5.95 -1.67
N ILE A 166 -22.69 -5.67 -1.85
CA ILE A 166 -21.67 -6.06 -0.87
C ILE A 166 -21.90 -5.29 0.42
N ALA A 167 -21.73 -5.95 1.55
CA ALA A 167 -21.81 -5.32 2.85
C ALA A 167 -20.86 -4.09 2.89
N LYS A 168 -21.38 -2.95 3.32
CA LYS A 168 -20.56 -1.74 3.49
C LYS A 168 -19.43 -2.01 4.46
N ARG A 169 -18.29 -1.38 4.24
CA ARG A 169 -17.20 -1.41 5.22
C ARG A 169 -17.67 -0.84 6.54
N LYS A 170 -17.32 -1.50 7.63
CA LYS A 170 -17.59 -1.04 8.99
C LYS A 170 -16.42 -0.28 9.57
N VAL A 171 -15.22 -0.65 9.12
CA VAL A 171 -13.97 -0.02 9.53
C VAL A 171 -13.21 0.37 8.27
N GLU A 172 -12.95 1.65 8.14
CA GLU A 172 -12.18 2.20 7.02
C GLU A 172 -11.48 3.48 7.48
N PHE A 173 -10.35 3.78 6.86
CA PHE A 173 -9.65 5.03 7.12
C PHE A 173 -10.21 6.14 6.25
N THR A 174 -10.45 7.30 6.84
CA THR A 174 -10.50 8.56 6.10
C THR A 174 -9.07 9.10 5.97
N ASP A 175 -8.86 10.06 5.08
CA ASP A 175 -7.61 10.81 4.98
C ASP A 175 -7.13 11.33 6.34
N LYS A 176 -8.03 11.98 7.08
CA LYS A 176 -7.77 12.51 8.41
C LYS A 176 -7.41 11.42 9.41
N SER A 177 -8.23 10.37 9.51
CA SER A 177 -7.98 9.32 10.51
C SER A 177 -6.70 8.52 10.22
N ALA A 178 -6.35 8.28 8.94
CA ALA A 178 -5.09 7.64 8.57
C ALA A 178 -3.89 8.45 9.08
N ILE A 179 -3.90 9.77 8.88
CA ILE A 179 -2.87 10.68 9.39
C ILE A 179 -2.83 10.66 10.92
N GLU A 180 -3.99 10.75 11.58
CA GLU A 180 -4.07 10.77 13.05
C GLU A 180 -3.55 9.47 13.69
N TYR A 181 -3.84 8.29 13.12
CA TYR A 181 -3.31 7.02 13.61
C TYR A 181 -1.80 6.91 13.46
N ILE A 182 -1.24 7.37 12.32
CA ILE A 182 0.22 7.39 12.11
C ILE A 182 0.90 8.31 13.14
N LEU A 183 0.35 9.51 13.35
CA LEU A 183 0.86 10.46 14.36
C LEU A 183 0.74 9.88 15.77
N GLY A 184 -0.38 9.24 16.09
CA GLY A 184 -0.61 8.57 17.39
C GLY A 184 0.38 7.44 17.65
N ALA A 185 0.90 6.81 16.58
CA ALA A 185 1.97 5.82 16.65
C ALA A 185 3.39 6.44 16.63
N GLY A 186 3.50 7.77 16.72
CA GLY A 186 4.79 8.49 16.72
C GLY A 186 5.46 8.62 15.36
N GLY A 187 4.77 8.23 14.28
CA GLY A 187 5.29 8.23 12.93
C GLY A 187 5.11 9.56 12.19
N ILE A 188 5.66 9.62 10.98
CA ILE A 188 5.53 10.74 10.06
C ILE A 188 4.58 10.32 8.94
N PRO A 189 3.38 10.96 8.82
CA PRO A 189 2.46 10.70 7.72
C PRO A 189 3.01 11.29 6.42
N CYS A 190 3.00 10.49 5.35
CA CYS A 190 3.48 10.87 4.02
C CYS A 190 2.41 10.53 2.97
N LEU A 191 2.07 11.48 2.12
CA LEU A 191 1.16 11.22 0.99
C LEU A 191 1.87 10.32 -0.03
N ALA A 192 1.36 9.11 -0.22
CA ALA A 192 1.87 8.13 -1.17
C ALA A 192 1.49 8.49 -2.61
N HIS A 193 2.34 8.17 -3.57
CA HIS A 193 2.09 8.24 -5.03
C HIS A 193 0.96 9.21 -5.45
N PRO A 194 1.11 10.55 -5.25
CA PRO A 194 0.04 11.55 -5.48
C PRO A 194 -0.61 11.51 -6.86
N ILE A 195 0.07 10.96 -7.86
CA ILE A 195 -0.47 10.79 -9.21
C ILE A 195 -1.73 9.92 -9.24
N GLU A 196 -1.90 9.02 -8.28
CA GLU A 196 -3.06 8.13 -8.20
C GLU A 196 -4.34 8.82 -7.68
N LEU A 197 -4.22 10.03 -7.16
CA LEU A 197 -5.38 10.86 -6.81
C LEU A 197 -6.13 11.39 -8.05
N LEU A 198 -5.49 11.34 -9.23
CA LEU A 198 -6.04 11.83 -10.51
C LEU A 198 -6.43 13.31 -10.47
N LEU A 199 -5.76 14.11 -9.63
CA LEU A 199 -5.96 15.55 -9.50
C LEU A 199 -5.03 16.34 -10.44
N GLY A 200 -5.51 17.50 -10.89
CA GLY A 200 -4.63 18.52 -11.46
C GLY A 200 -3.72 19.13 -10.38
N MET A 201 -2.61 19.76 -10.79
CA MET A 201 -1.62 20.28 -9.82
C MET A 201 -2.20 21.32 -8.85
N ASP A 202 -3.12 22.18 -9.31
CA ASP A 202 -3.72 23.19 -8.44
C ASP A 202 -4.65 22.54 -7.41
N ASP A 203 -5.50 21.59 -7.82
CA ASP A 203 -6.36 20.83 -6.92
C ASP A 203 -5.54 19.97 -5.95
N LEU A 204 -4.42 19.39 -6.42
CA LEU A 204 -3.50 18.63 -5.58
C LEU A 204 -2.88 19.50 -4.50
N LYS A 205 -2.47 20.73 -4.83
CA LYS A 205 -1.95 21.70 -3.83
C LYS A 205 -3.00 22.02 -2.75
N GLU A 206 -4.24 22.28 -3.14
CA GLU A 206 -5.33 22.56 -2.19
C GLU A 206 -5.60 21.34 -1.29
N TYR A 207 -5.57 20.15 -1.88
CA TYR A 207 -5.76 18.92 -1.12
C TYR A 207 -4.61 18.65 -0.15
N ILE A 208 -3.36 18.85 -0.57
CA ILE A 208 -2.18 18.74 0.32
C ILE A 208 -2.30 19.70 1.51
N LEU A 209 -2.74 20.96 1.30
CA LEU A 209 -2.97 21.88 2.41
C LEU A 209 -4.05 21.38 3.38
N THR A 210 -5.07 20.71 2.87
CA THR A 210 -6.08 20.05 3.71
C THR A 210 -5.45 18.93 4.54
N LEU A 211 -4.66 18.03 3.92
CA LEU A 211 -3.96 16.96 4.62
C LEU A 211 -2.94 17.48 5.65
N MET A 212 -2.26 18.58 5.33
CA MET A 212 -1.37 19.26 6.28
C MET A 212 -2.11 19.79 7.51
N SER A 213 -3.36 20.24 7.35
CA SER A 213 -4.19 20.66 8.49
C SER A 213 -4.51 19.49 9.44
N TYR A 214 -4.41 18.25 8.98
CA TYR A 214 -4.53 17.03 9.79
C TYR A 214 -3.18 16.55 10.34
N GLY A 215 -2.07 17.08 9.85
CA GLY A 215 -0.72 16.77 10.30
C GLY A 215 0.16 16.00 9.31
N LEU A 216 -0.18 16.02 8.00
CA LEU A 216 0.72 15.48 6.97
C LEU A 216 2.09 16.14 7.06
N GLY A 217 3.15 15.34 7.15
CA GLY A 217 4.53 15.82 7.32
C GLY A 217 5.45 15.58 6.13
N ALA A 218 5.03 14.74 5.18
CA ALA A 218 5.85 14.35 4.03
C ALA A 218 5.00 14.08 2.78
N ILE A 219 5.68 14.03 1.64
CA ILE A 219 5.11 13.65 0.35
C ILE A 219 6.08 12.76 -0.41
N GLU A 220 5.58 11.72 -1.06
CA GLU A 220 6.38 10.87 -1.94
C GLU A 220 6.55 11.57 -3.29
N VAL A 221 7.76 12.10 -3.50
CA VAL A 221 8.11 12.85 -4.72
C VAL A 221 8.64 11.92 -5.80
N PHE A 222 9.54 11.01 -5.42
CA PHE A 222 10.18 10.10 -6.35
C PHE A 222 9.51 8.72 -6.24
N GLN A 223 8.73 8.35 -7.25
CA GLN A 223 7.97 7.09 -7.31
C GLN A 223 7.95 6.55 -8.74
N SER A 224 7.81 5.24 -8.90
CA SER A 224 7.94 4.55 -10.19
C SER A 224 7.00 5.06 -11.29
N LYS A 225 5.81 5.54 -10.93
CA LYS A 225 4.80 6.07 -11.88
C LYS A 225 4.95 7.56 -12.16
N HIS A 226 5.83 8.26 -11.41
CA HIS A 226 6.04 9.68 -11.61
C HIS A 226 6.99 9.96 -12.76
N SER A 227 6.58 10.80 -13.70
CA SER A 227 7.51 11.36 -14.68
C SER A 227 8.45 12.37 -14.01
N GLU A 228 9.59 12.66 -14.65
CA GLU A 228 10.53 13.66 -14.16
C GLU A 228 9.88 15.04 -13.96
N SER A 229 9.02 15.46 -14.89
CA SER A 229 8.29 16.71 -14.78
C SER A 229 7.29 16.73 -13.63
N TYR A 230 6.62 15.60 -13.36
CA TYR A 230 5.70 15.47 -12.23
C TYR A 230 6.45 15.48 -10.91
N ALA A 231 7.55 14.74 -10.81
CA ALA A 231 8.41 14.74 -9.61
C ALA A 231 9.00 16.14 -9.33
N THR A 232 9.39 16.89 -10.39
CA THR A 232 9.86 18.28 -10.24
C THR A 232 8.77 19.18 -9.65
N ALA A 233 7.54 19.09 -10.17
CA ALA A 233 6.42 19.88 -9.64
C ALA A 233 6.08 19.50 -8.18
N LEU A 234 6.13 18.21 -7.82
CA LEU A 234 5.96 17.77 -6.43
C LEU A 234 7.07 18.27 -5.51
N LEU A 235 8.32 18.32 -6.00
CA LEU A 235 9.45 18.86 -5.24
C LEU A 235 9.28 20.35 -4.98
N GLU A 236 8.75 21.12 -5.94
CA GLU A 236 8.42 22.53 -5.75
C GLU A 236 7.33 22.68 -4.68
N ILE A 237 6.29 21.88 -4.71
CA ILE A 237 5.22 21.86 -3.68
C ILE A 237 5.81 21.51 -2.30
N ALA A 238 6.63 20.46 -2.22
CA ALA A 238 7.27 20.06 -0.97
C ALA A 238 8.10 21.21 -0.37
N ASN A 239 8.88 21.88 -1.19
CA ASN A 239 9.68 23.04 -0.77
C ASN A 239 8.81 24.24 -0.35
N GLU A 240 7.75 24.55 -1.12
CA GLU A 240 6.84 25.64 -0.83
C GLU A 240 6.13 25.46 0.53
N PHE A 241 5.73 24.24 0.84
CA PHE A 241 4.95 23.90 2.05
C PHE A 241 5.80 23.41 3.21
N GLY A 242 7.12 23.22 3.01
CA GLY A 242 8.02 22.71 4.05
C GLY A 242 7.80 21.23 4.38
N LEU A 243 7.27 20.45 3.44
CA LEU A 243 7.09 19.01 3.58
C LEU A 243 8.42 18.26 3.41
N LEU A 244 8.58 17.18 4.15
CA LEU A 244 9.68 16.24 3.91
C LEU A 244 9.41 15.47 2.61
N VAL A 245 10.49 15.12 1.93
CA VAL A 245 10.46 14.33 0.68
C VAL A 245 10.73 12.88 0.99
N SER A 246 9.89 11.99 0.47
CA SER A 246 10.08 10.54 0.42
C SER A 246 10.34 10.05 -1.00
N ALA A 247 10.88 8.83 -1.11
CA ALA A 247 11.17 8.14 -2.35
C ALA A 247 10.98 6.64 -2.20
N GLY A 248 10.27 6.00 -3.11
CA GLY A 248 10.07 4.56 -3.10
C GLY A 248 9.58 4.01 -4.43
N SER A 249 9.80 2.71 -4.64
CA SER A 249 9.44 2.06 -5.90
C SER A 249 7.98 1.64 -5.97
N ASP A 250 7.33 1.43 -4.84
CA ASP A 250 6.01 0.77 -4.77
C ASP A 250 6.10 -0.66 -5.35
N TYR A 251 7.19 -1.34 -5.00
CA TYR A 251 7.49 -2.68 -5.49
C TYR A 251 6.63 -3.74 -4.81
N HIS A 252 5.98 -4.59 -5.61
CA HIS A 252 5.14 -5.68 -5.15
C HIS A 252 5.65 -7.07 -5.59
N GLY A 253 6.71 -7.10 -6.39
CA GLY A 253 7.24 -8.34 -6.94
C GLY A 253 7.08 -8.47 -8.46
N PRO A 254 7.80 -9.41 -9.08
CA PRO A 254 7.93 -9.50 -10.53
C PRO A 254 6.67 -9.98 -11.27
N ILE A 255 5.69 -10.56 -10.58
CA ILE A 255 4.41 -10.97 -11.17
C ILE A 255 3.38 -9.85 -11.04
N VAL A 256 3.31 -9.19 -9.86
CA VAL A 256 2.34 -8.11 -9.57
C VAL A 256 2.76 -6.81 -10.25
N THR A 257 4.04 -6.45 -10.16
CA THR A 257 4.60 -5.24 -10.78
C THR A 257 5.79 -5.56 -11.68
N PRO A 258 5.59 -6.27 -12.82
CA PRO A 258 6.67 -6.82 -13.64
C PRO A 258 7.60 -5.77 -14.27
N ASP A 259 7.18 -4.54 -14.36
CA ASP A 259 7.92 -3.41 -14.93
C ASP A 259 8.54 -2.47 -13.85
N ILE A 260 8.42 -2.82 -12.56
CA ILE A 260 9.00 -2.08 -11.45
C ILE A 260 10.11 -2.90 -10.80
N GLU A 261 11.28 -2.29 -10.68
CA GLU A 261 12.41 -2.86 -9.97
C GLU A 261 12.66 -2.12 -8.65
N MET A 262 12.78 -2.87 -7.55
CA MET A 262 13.06 -2.31 -6.23
C MET A 262 14.35 -1.47 -6.24
N GLY A 263 14.29 -0.22 -5.77
CA GLY A 263 15.37 0.77 -5.79
C GLY A 263 15.58 1.48 -7.14
N TYR A 264 15.16 0.87 -8.25
CA TYR A 264 15.33 1.43 -9.60
C TYR A 264 14.04 1.98 -10.21
N GLY A 265 12.87 1.51 -9.74
CA GLY A 265 11.58 1.93 -10.28
C GLY A 265 11.30 1.39 -11.67
N LYS A 266 10.43 2.09 -12.40
CA LYS A 266 10.04 1.75 -13.76
C LYS A 266 11.01 2.35 -14.76
N ASN A 267 11.60 1.51 -15.63
CA ASN A 267 12.61 1.96 -16.60
C ASN A 267 13.81 2.70 -15.96
N HIS A 268 14.17 2.34 -14.74
CA HIS A 268 15.26 2.96 -13.97
C HIS A 268 15.06 4.47 -13.73
N ASN A 269 13.80 4.89 -13.51
CA ASN A 269 13.49 6.30 -13.22
C ASN A 269 13.74 6.72 -11.78
N LEU A 270 14.11 5.78 -10.90
CA LEU A 270 14.54 6.04 -9.53
C LEU A 270 16.08 5.98 -9.46
N CYS A 271 16.68 5.39 -8.49
CA CYS A 271 18.10 5.42 -8.12
C CYS A 271 18.40 6.58 -7.17
N ILE A 272 17.56 6.71 -6.17
CA ILE A 272 17.65 7.79 -5.18
C ILE A 272 18.61 7.38 -4.06
N ASP A 273 19.59 8.20 -3.77
CA ASP A 273 20.58 7.93 -2.70
C ASP A 273 20.15 8.49 -1.35
N SER A 274 19.32 9.54 -1.34
CA SER A 274 18.84 10.17 -0.12
C SER A 274 17.52 10.91 -0.35
N ALA A 275 16.70 11.00 0.69
CA ALA A 275 15.50 11.80 0.75
C ALA A 275 15.45 12.57 2.07
N THR A 276 14.82 13.76 2.10
CA THR A 276 14.89 14.62 3.30
C THR A 276 14.22 14.01 4.52
N ILE A 277 13.29 13.07 4.33
CA ILE A 277 12.63 12.34 5.43
C ILE A 277 13.64 11.53 6.26
N LEU A 278 14.75 11.07 5.66
CA LEU A 278 15.78 10.32 6.38
C LEU A 278 16.50 11.13 7.48
N SER A 279 16.40 12.46 7.45
CA SER A 279 16.92 13.32 8.51
C SER A 279 16.21 13.14 9.87
N ARG A 280 15.13 12.36 9.88
CA ARG A 280 14.32 12.06 11.07
C ARG A 280 14.65 10.72 11.72
N PHE A 281 15.46 9.90 11.07
CA PHE A 281 15.85 8.55 11.47
C PHE A 281 17.37 8.41 11.49
#